data_c916b8074cb930192f831ffd9e9fecac
#
_entry.id   c916b8074cb930192f831ffd9e9fecac
#
_cell.length_a   1.000
_cell.length_b   1.000
_cell.length_c   1.000
_cell.angle_alpha   90.00
_cell.angle_beta   90.00
_cell.angle_gamma   90.00
#
_symmetry.space_group_name_H-M   'P 1'
#
loop_
_entity.id
_entity.type
_entity.pdbx_description
1 polymer ?
#
loop_
_entity_poly.entity_id
_entity_poly.type
_entity_poly.pdbx_seq_one_letter_code
_entity_poly.pdbx_strand_id
1 'polypeptide(L)'
;RWWLGTPLDAREPWRAGSTLADLAGVVDEGTRARLALTRGPRAAIQATRPAPPARMPDTVRVATANLLNYYNGDGRGGGFPTERGAADAAALQRQHDKLVAMLAGLDADVLALMELENDGNGADSALATLLDALNAVPASAGAWRAIDTGPLPYGSDGIRVAMAYRVDRVMPQGAPAWPEAGESAALNRRPLAQAFVPRDGGEPLV
;
A
#
# COMPACT_ATOMS: atom_id res chain seq x y z
N ARG A 1 11.77 -20.67 17.63
CA ARG A 1 11.22 -20.45 16.29
C ARG A 1 11.75 -21.55 15.37
N TRP A 2 10.85 -22.26 14.70
CA TRP A 2 11.18 -23.28 13.73
C TRP A 2 11.15 -22.67 12.33
N TRP A 3 12.04 -23.13 11.47
CA TRP A 3 12.07 -22.74 10.06
C TRP A 3 11.62 -23.93 9.22
N LEU A 4 10.73 -23.71 8.26
CA LEU A 4 10.43 -24.71 7.24
C LEU A 4 11.60 -24.75 6.26
N GLY A 5 12.23 -25.92 6.12
CA GLY A 5 13.31 -26.15 5.17
C GLY A 5 12.82 -26.39 3.75
N THR A 6 11.51 -26.52 3.55
CA THR A 6 10.89 -26.73 2.24
C THR A 6 10.18 -25.44 1.81
N PRO A 7 10.36 -24.96 0.58
CA PRO A 7 9.62 -23.85 0.06
C PRO A 7 8.11 -24.11 0.10
N LEU A 8 7.35 -23.17 0.65
CA LEU A 8 5.90 -23.19 0.57
C LEU A 8 5.47 -22.79 -0.85
N ASP A 9 4.38 -23.38 -1.34
CA ASP A 9 3.83 -23.00 -2.64
C ASP A 9 3.36 -21.55 -2.59
N ALA A 10 3.97 -20.67 -3.41
CA ALA A 10 3.62 -19.25 -3.45
C ALA A 10 2.19 -18.98 -3.97
N ARG A 11 1.54 -19.99 -4.54
CA ARG A 11 0.15 -19.91 -4.98
C ARG A 11 -0.84 -20.02 -3.83
N GLU A 12 -0.38 -20.58 -2.70
CA GLU A 12 -1.19 -20.70 -1.48
C GLU A 12 -1.14 -19.42 -0.66
N PRO A 13 -2.26 -18.98 -0.05
CA PRO A 13 -2.34 -17.69 0.66
C PRO A 13 -1.72 -17.75 2.07
N TRP A 14 -0.44 -18.17 2.16
CA TRP A 14 0.29 -18.24 3.42
C TRP A 14 0.47 -16.87 4.06
N ARG A 15 0.24 -16.78 5.36
CA ARG A 15 0.43 -15.55 6.11
C ARG A 15 0.65 -15.80 7.59
N ALA A 16 1.18 -14.81 8.30
CA ALA A 16 1.30 -14.86 9.76
C ALA A 16 -0.08 -15.10 10.40
N GLY A 17 -0.15 -16.04 11.35
CA GLY A 17 -1.38 -16.47 11.99
C GLY A 17 -2.09 -17.64 11.30
N SER A 18 -1.66 -18.06 10.10
CA SER A 18 -2.17 -19.31 9.50
C SER A 18 -1.72 -20.52 10.31
N THR A 19 -2.60 -21.48 10.49
CA THR A 19 -2.32 -22.74 11.16
C THR A 19 -2.09 -23.85 10.15
N LEU A 20 -1.03 -24.59 10.33
CA LEU A 20 -0.70 -25.77 9.55
C LEU A 20 -0.90 -27.01 10.43
N ALA A 21 -1.70 -27.96 9.97
CA ALA A 21 -1.88 -29.25 10.63
C ALA A 21 -1.14 -30.36 9.86
N ASP A 22 -0.97 -31.50 10.52
CA ASP A 22 -0.45 -32.75 9.94
C ASP A 22 0.92 -32.61 9.23
N LEU A 23 1.78 -31.75 9.76
CA LEU A 23 3.15 -31.63 9.27
C LEU A 23 3.98 -32.84 9.71
N ALA A 24 4.59 -33.52 8.76
CA ALA A 24 5.59 -34.54 9.00
C ALA A 24 6.92 -34.13 8.37
N GLY A 25 8.01 -34.31 9.12
CA GLY A 25 9.31 -33.90 8.63
C GLY A 25 10.45 -34.36 9.55
N VAL A 26 11.68 -34.13 9.11
CA VAL A 26 12.89 -34.37 9.87
C VAL A 26 13.41 -33.05 10.40
N VAL A 27 13.77 -33.02 11.68
CA VAL A 27 14.43 -31.88 12.29
C VAL A 27 15.89 -31.85 11.88
N ASP A 28 16.33 -30.79 11.28
CA ASP A 28 17.73 -30.52 10.97
C ASP A 28 18.23 -29.43 11.92
N GLU A 29 19.28 -29.76 12.67
CA GLU A 29 19.92 -28.87 13.65
C GLU A 29 21.17 -28.20 13.06
N GLY A 30 21.02 -27.48 11.96
CA GLY A 30 22.06 -26.59 11.45
C GLY A 30 22.28 -25.36 12.37
N THR A 31 22.69 -24.22 11.83
CA THR A 31 22.80 -22.94 12.57
C THR A 31 21.46 -22.47 13.17
N ARG A 32 20.35 -22.99 12.70
CA ARG A 32 18.99 -22.78 13.22
C ARG A 32 18.19 -24.06 13.02
N ALA A 33 17.40 -24.44 14.02
CA ALA A 33 16.49 -25.58 13.90
C ALA A 33 15.53 -25.39 12.72
N ARG A 34 15.52 -26.36 11.82
CA ARG A 34 14.66 -26.39 10.62
C ARG A 34 13.83 -27.66 10.63
N LEU A 35 12.61 -27.57 10.14
CA LEU A 35 11.78 -28.72 9.84
C LEU A 35 11.82 -28.96 8.31
N ALA A 36 12.56 -29.98 7.86
CA ALA A 36 12.51 -30.42 6.48
C ALA A 36 11.30 -31.33 6.30
N LEU A 37 10.29 -30.87 5.57
CA LEU A 37 9.06 -31.63 5.37
C LEU A 37 9.30 -32.85 4.50
N THR A 38 8.94 -34.03 5.00
CA THR A 38 8.95 -35.31 4.23
C THR A 38 7.65 -35.50 3.48
N ARG A 39 6.61 -34.81 3.90
CA ARG A 39 5.31 -34.75 3.23
C ARG A 39 4.81 -33.32 3.27
N GLY A 40 4.39 -32.78 2.12
CA GLY A 40 3.79 -31.46 2.03
C GLY A 40 2.59 -31.32 2.96
N PRO A 41 2.30 -30.12 3.45
CA PRO A 41 1.13 -29.88 4.29
C PRO A 41 -0.12 -30.26 3.51
N ARG A 42 -0.91 -31.18 4.04
CA ARG A 42 -2.29 -31.40 3.64
C ARG A 42 -3.21 -30.48 4.46
N ALA A 43 -2.77 -29.30 4.72
CA ALA A 43 -3.49 -28.41 5.60
C ALA A 43 -4.55 -27.65 4.83
N ALA A 44 -5.76 -27.69 5.33
CA ALA A 44 -6.69 -26.62 5.12
C ALA A 44 -6.10 -25.39 5.79
N ILE A 45 -5.59 -24.44 5.01
CA ILE A 45 -5.16 -23.14 5.52
C ILE A 45 -6.43 -22.46 6.02
N GLN A 46 -6.62 -22.46 7.32
CA GLN A 46 -7.66 -21.62 7.87
C GLN A 46 -7.25 -20.17 7.71
N ALA A 47 -7.96 -19.47 6.81
CA ALA A 47 -7.78 -18.04 6.64
C ALA A 47 -8.22 -17.35 7.95
N THR A 48 -7.24 -16.92 8.73
CA THR A 48 -7.47 -16.25 10.03
C THR A 48 -7.48 -14.73 9.89
N ARG A 49 -7.90 -14.19 8.71
CA ARG A 49 -8.00 -12.75 8.60
C ARG A 49 -9.21 -12.25 9.38
N PRO A 50 -9.02 -11.49 10.48
CA PRO A 50 -10.13 -10.83 11.13
C PRO A 50 -10.78 -9.86 10.14
N ALA A 51 -12.07 -9.60 10.33
CA ALA A 51 -12.72 -8.51 9.62
C ALA A 51 -11.99 -7.19 9.92
N PRO A 52 -11.98 -6.23 8.99
CA PRO A 52 -11.50 -4.89 9.29
C PRO A 52 -12.23 -4.33 10.53
N PRO A 53 -11.59 -3.48 11.35
CA PRO A 53 -12.26 -2.82 12.46
C PRO A 53 -13.51 -2.09 11.97
N ALA A 54 -14.60 -2.18 12.72
CA ALA A 54 -15.81 -1.43 12.42
C ALA A 54 -15.49 0.08 12.40
N ARG A 55 -16.19 0.81 11.51
CA ARG A 55 -16.08 2.27 11.51
C ARG A 55 -16.75 2.82 12.77
N MET A 56 -16.04 3.67 13.51
CA MET A 56 -16.63 4.43 14.60
C MET A 56 -17.42 5.60 14.03
N PRO A 57 -18.61 5.92 14.57
CA PRO A 57 -19.35 7.12 14.18
C PRO A 57 -18.52 8.38 14.43
N ASP A 58 -18.75 9.42 13.64
CA ASP A 58 -18.18 10.75 13.80
C ASP A 58 -16.65 10.79 13.87
N THR A 59 -15.99 9.86 13.15
CA THR A 59 -14.51 9.78 13.09
C THR A 59 -14.02 9.82 11.66
N VAL A 60 -12.85 10.45 11.47
CA VAL A 60 -12.07 10.34 10.23
C VAL A 60 -11.14 9.13 10.33
N ARG A 61 -11.20 8.28 9.32
CA ARG A 61 -10.31 7.13 9.20
C ARG A 61 -9.11 7.47 8.32
N VAL A 62 -7.96 7.57 8.93
CA VAL A 62 -6.68 7.75 8.22
C VAL A 62 -5.99 6.39 8.14
N ALA A 63 -5.53 6.02 6.96
CA ALA A 63 -4.73 4.81 6.76
C ALA A 63 -3.40 5.15 6.10
N THR A 64 -2.36 4.42 6.51
CA THR A 64 -1.03 4.48 5.90
C THR A 64 -0.74 3.17 5.18
N ALA A 65 -0.13 3.25 3.99
CA ALA A 65 0.21 2.07 3.22
C ALA A 65 1.56 2.25 2.51
N ASN A 66 2.45 1.28 2.72
CA ASN A 66 3.63 1.11 1.88
C ASN A 66 3.20 0.29 0.65
N LEU A 67 3.42 0.82 -0.54
CA LEU A 67 2.97 0.25 -1.81
C LEU A 67 3.98 -0.73 -2.43
N LEU A 68 5.12 -0.96 -1.77
CA LEU A 68 6.16 -1.89 -2.21
C LEU A 68 6.71 -1.52 -3.60
N ASN A 69 7.31 -0.33 -3.71
CA ASN A 69 7.84 0.20 -4.96
C ASN A 69 6.80 0.10 -6.11
N TYR A 70 5.68 0.78 -5.94
CA TYR A 70 4.64 0.79 -6.95
C TYR A 70 5.03 1.72 -8.10
N TYR A 71 5.49 1.12 -9.19
CA TYR A 71 5.88 1.73 -10.45
C TYR A 71 4.93 1.25 -11.54
N ASN A 72 4.37 2.17 -12.33
CA ASN A 72 3.41 1.81 -13.38
C ASN A 72 4.04 1.74 -14.78
N GLY A 73 5.37 1.81 -14.88
CA GLY A 73 6.09 1.83 -16.15
C GLY A 73 5.97 3.20 -16.83
N ASP A 74 5.45 3.23 -18.04
CA ASP A 74 5.18 4.50 -18.76
C ASP A 74 3.73 5.00 -18.53
N GLY A 75 2.98 4.37 -17.65
CA GLY A 75 1.56 4.66 -17.40
C GLY A 75 0.62 4.26 -18.53
N ARG A 76 1.13 3.62 -19.59
CA ARG A 76 0.41 3.23 -20.80
C ARG A 76 0.54 1.75 -21.16
N GLY A 77 1.10 0.99 -20.21
CA GLY A 77 1.27 -0.46 -20.34
C GLY A 77 2.64 -0.92 -20.84
N GLY A 78 3.58 0.01 -21.07
CA GLY A 78 4.98 -0.24 -21.41
C GLY A 78 5.95 0.21 -20.31
N GLY A 79 7.25 0.40 -20.65
CA GLY A 79 8.27 0.89 -19.72
C GLY A 79 8.78 -0.16 -18.73
N PHE A 80 8.79 -1.44 -19.10
CA PHE A 80 9.29 -2.52 -18.27
C PHE A 80 10.64 -3.09 -18.77
N PRO A 81 11.48 -3.65 -17.86
CA PRO A 81 11.31 -3.66 -16.39
C PRO A 81 11.41 -2.25 -15.81
N THR A 82 10.65 -2.00 -14.75
CA THR A 82 10.76 -0.73 -14.00
C THR A 82 12.04 -0.72 -13.14
N GLU A 83 12.45 0.45 -12.65
CA GLU A 83 13.70 0.59 -11.87
C GLU A 83 13.73 -0.30 -10.63
N ARG A 84 12.64 -0.34 -9.85
CA ARG A 84 12.57 -1.07 -8.55
C ARG A 84 11.29 -1.88 -8.39
N GLY A 85 10.30 -1.69 -9.24
CA GLY A 85 8.99 -2.29 -9.12
C GLY A 85 8.82 -3.53 -9.98
N ALA A 86 7.74 -3.56 -10.72
CA ALA A 86 7.35 -4.69 -11.54
C ALA A 86 8.34 -4.97 -12.68
N ALA A 87 8.64 -6.25 -12.92
CA ALA A 87 9.51 -6.67 -14.02
C ALA A 87 8.79 -6.66 -15.38
N ASP A 88 7.48 -6.74 -15.37
CA ASP A 88 6.62 -6.77 -16.56
C ASP A 88 5.19 -6.30 -16.22
N ALA A 89 4.38 -6.06 -17.24
CA ALA A 89 3.00 -5.62 -17.09
C ALA A 89 2.14 -6.60 -16.28
N ALA A 90 2.38 -7.91 -16.40
CA ALA A 90 1.62 -8.92 -15.65
C ALA A 90 1.98 -8.90 -14.16
N ALA A 91 3.25 -8.64 -13.82
CA ALA A 91 3.68 -8.44 -12.43
C ALA A 91 3.06 -7.17 -11.83
N LEU A 92 3.05 -6.06 -12.60
CA LEU A 92 2.35 -4.84 -12.21
C LEU A 92 0.87 -5.11 -11.96
N GLN A 93 0.17 -5.78 -12.89
CA GLN A 93 -1.26 -6.05 -12.73
C GLN A 93 -1.55 -6.82 -11.44
N ARG A 94 -0.74 -7.85 -11.12
CA ARG A 94 -0.90 -8.62 -9.87
C ARG A 94 -0.66 -7.76 -8.62
N GLN A 95 0.31 -6.84 -8.65
CA GLN A 95 0.56 -5.90 -7.54
C GLN A 95 -0.60 -4.91 -7.41
N HIS A 96 -1.00 -4.31 -8.53
CA HIS A 96 -2.08 -3.35 -8.63
C HIS A 96 -3.40 -3.89 -8.07
N ASP A 97 -3.84 -5.07 -8.50
CA ASP A 97 -5.08 -5.68 -8.04
C ASP A 97 -5.09 -5.91 -6.52
N LYS A 98 -3.95 -6.34 -5.97
CA LYS A 98 -3.80 -6.53 -4.52
C LYS A 98 -3.84 -5.21 -3.75
N LEU A 99 -3.19 -4.17 -4.28
CA LEU A 99 -3.18 -2.84 -3.67
C LEU A 99 -4.58 -2.21 -3.69
N VAL A 100 -5.27 -2.26 -4.82
CA VAL A 100 -6.65 -1.75 -4.94
C VAL A 100 -7.57 -2.47 -3.97
N ALA A 101 -7.53 -3.80 -3.93
CA ALA A 101 -8.34 -4.59 -2.99
C ALA A 101 -8.02 -4.27 -1.52
N MET A 102 -6.73 -4.10 -1.19
CA MET A 102 -6.29 -3.73 0.16
C MET A 102 -6.78 -2.33 0.55
N LEU A 103 -6.50 -1.33 -0.29
CA LEU A 103 -6.82 0.07 -0.01
C LEU A 103 -8.33 0.30 0.06
N ALA A 104 -9.10 -0.30 -0.85
CA ALA A 104 -10.56 -0.27 -0.80
C ALA A 104 -11.11 -0.92 0.48
N GLY A 105 -10.51 -2.04 0.91
CA GLY A 105 -10.91 -2.75 2.13
C GLY A 105 -10.59 -2.01 3.43
N LEU A 106 -9.69 -1.02 3.42
CA LEU A 106 -9.41 -0.16 4.57
C LEU A 106 -10.55 0.83 4.87
N ASP A 107 -11.41 1.12 3.89
CA ASP A 107 -12.50 2.13 4.00
C ASP A 107 -12.00 3.45 4.61
N ALA A 108 -10.83 3.91 4.19
CA ALA A 108 -10.20 5.12 4.68
C ALA A 108 -10.83 6.37 4.07
N ASP A 109 -10.76 7.48 4.79
CA ASP A 109 -11.13 8.82 4.30
C ASP A 109 -9.90 9.55 3.77
N VAL A 110 -8.74 9.25 4.36
CA VAL A 110 -7.41 9.75 3.93
C VAL A 110 -6.44 8.58 3.83
N LEU A 111 -5.68 8.54 2.75
CA LEU A 111 -4.59 7.60 2.52
C LEU A 111 -3.25 8.34 2.51
N ALA A 112 -2.32 7.93 3.37
CA ALA A 112 -0.93 8.32 3.32
C ALA A 112 -0.13 7.18 2.68
N LEU A 113 0.42 7.41 1.49
CA LEU A 113 1.03 6.41 0.64
C LEU A 113 2.55 6.56 0.62
N MET A 114 3.26 5.45 0.73
CA MET A 114 4.72 5.38 0.69
C MET A 114 5.17 4.41 -0.39
N GLU A 115 6.38 4.62 -0.88
CA GLU A 115 6.99 3.83 -1.96
C GLU A 115 6.18 3.85 -3.27
N LEU A 116 5.63 5.01 -3.58
CA LEU A 116 5.05 5.34 -4.88
C LEU A 116 6.13 5.85 -5.81
N GLU A 117 6.08 5.52 -7.09
CA GLU A 117 6.98 6.08 -8.11
C GLU A 117 7.00 7.61 -8.08
N ASN A 118 8.19 8.19 -8.24
CA ASN A 118 8.39 9.64 -8.22
C ASN A 118 8.31 10.21 -9.65
N ASP A 119 7.18 9.99 -10.30
CA ASP A 119 6.87 10.36 -11.68
C ASP A 119 5.91 11.57 -11.80
N GLY A 120 5.67 12.26 -10.67
CA GLY A 120 4.80 13.44 -10.62
C GLY A 120 3.33 13.12 -10.43
N ASN A 121 2.46 14.09 -10.80
CA ASN A 121 0.99 14.00 -10.64
C ASN A 121 0.26 14.04 -11.98
N GLY A 122 0.95 13.76 -13.10
CA GLY A 122 0.32 13.69 -14.42
C GLY A 122 -0.67 12.53 -14.56
N ALA A 123 -1.45 12.55 -15.63
CA ALA A 123 -2.45 11.53 -15.90
C ALA A 123 -1.86 10.12 -16.08
N ASP A 124 -0.61 10.03 -16.56
CA ASP A 124 0.08 8.76 -16.75
C ASP A 124 0.89 8.33 -15.50
N SER A 125 0.82 9.10 -14.38
CA SER A 125 1.59 8.80 -13.18
C SER A 125 1.07 7.56 -12.43
N ALA A 126 1.95 6.94 -11.64
CA ALA A 126 1.60 5.82 -10.78
C ALA A 126 0.49 6.18 -9.79
N LEU A 127 0.48 7.43 -9.26
CA LEU A 127 -0.59 7.91 -8.40
C LEU A 127 -1.92 7.97 -9.13
N ALA A 128 -1.96 8.54 -10.34
CA ALA A 128 -3.18 8.63 -11.14
C ALA A 128 -3.72 7.24 -11.46
N THR A 129 -2.87 6.33 -11.94
CA THR A 129 -3.22 4.93 -12.21
C THR A 129 -3.88 4.25 -10.99
N LEU A 130 -3.32 4.45 -9.80
CA LEU A 130 -3.87 3.86 -8.57
C LEU A 130 -5.22 4.48 -8.18
N LEU A 131 -5.34 5.81 -8.28
CA LEU A 131 -6.57 6.52 -7.91
C LEU A 131 -7.71 6.26 -8.91
N ASP A 132 -7.42 6.11 -10.19
CA ASP A 132 -8.40 5.74 -11.20
C ASP A 132 -9.01 4.37 -10.90
N ALA A 133 -8.17 3.41 -10.51
CA ALA A 133 -8.66 2.09 -10.11
C ALA A 133 -9.48 2.13 -8.81
N LEU A 134 -9.08 2.92 -7.80
CA LEU A 134 -9.86 3.12 -6.58
C LEU A 134 -11.20 3.82 -6.87
N ASN A 135 -11.23 4.75 -7.82
CA ASN A 135 -12.44 5.42 -8.27
C ASN A 135 -13.36 4.54 -9.10
N ALA A 136 -12.86 3.44 -9.66
CA ALA A 136 -13.66 2.42 -10.32
C ALA A 136 -14.33 1.44 -9.33
N VAL A 137 -13.88 1.40 -8.07
CA VAL A 137 -14.52 0.58 -7.03
C VAL A 137 -15.88 1.16 -6.66
N PRO A 138 -17.00 0.41 -6.73
CA PRO A 138 -18.34 0.95 -6.50
C PRO A 138 -18.53 1.69 -5.17
N ALA A 139 -17.90 1.19 -4.09
CA ALA A 139 -17.99 1.80 -2.76
C ALA A 139 -17.29 3.17 -2.63
N SER A 140 -16.44 3.53 -3.60
CA SER A 140 -15.69 4.81 -3.62
C SER A 140 -15.70 5.47 -4.99
N ALA A 141 -16.69 5.15 -5.82
CA ALA A 141 -16.75 5.59 -7.21
C ALA A 141 -16.60 7.13 -7.33
N GLY A 142 -15.51 7.55 -8.01
CA GLY A 142 -15.23 8.95 -8.27
C GLY A 142 -14.89 9.83 -7.06
N ALA A 143 -14.74 9.25 -5.87
CA ALA A 143 -14.55 10.01 -4.62
C ALA A 143 -13.08 10.34 -4.31
N TRP A 144 -12.12 9.57 -4.83
CA TRP A 144 -10.71 9.76 -4.51
C TRP A 144 -10.06 10.88 -5.32
N ARG A 145 -9.29 11.72 -4.61
CA ARG A 145 -8.44 12.76 -5.19
C ARG A 145 -7.06 12.75 -4.53
N ALA A 146 -6.03 13.04 -5.30
CA ALA A 146 -4.71 13.35 -4.77
C ALA A 146 -4.71 14.71 -4.07
N ILE A 147 -3.85 14.88 -3.06
CA ILE A 147 -3.49 16.22 -2.59
C ILE A 147 -2.67 16.89 -3.69
N ASP A 148 -3.10 18.07 -4.10
CA ASP A 148 -2.35 18.90 -5.04
C ASP A 148 -1.18 19.56 -4.31
N THR A 149 -0.01 19.06 -4.58
CA THR A 149 1.25 19.57 -4.02
C THR A 149 1.90 20.63 -4.92
N GLY A 150 1.29 20.93 -6.07
CA GLY A 150 1.92 21.77 -7.07
C GLY A 150 3.24 21.17 -7.60
N PRO A 151 4.15 21.97 -8.13
CA PRO A 151 5.44 21.52 -8.70
C PRO A 151 6.50 21.27 -7.62
N LEU A 152 6.12 20.61 -6.51
CA LEU A 152 7.06 20.37 -5.42
C LEU A 152 8.17 19.39 -5.76
N PRO A 153 9.38 19.66 -5.27
CA PRO A 153 10.42 18.64 -5.28
C PRO A 153 10.07 17.55 -4.23
N TYR A 154 9.62 16.39 -4.70
CA TYR A 154 9.32 15.23 -3.84
C TYR A 154 10.56 14.55 -3.26
N GLY A 155 11.76 15.06 -3.58
CA GLY A 155 13.05 14.47 -3.28
C GLY A 155 13.71 13.88 -4.52
N SER A 156 14.91 13.34 -4.34
CA SER A 156 15.75 12.78 -5.43
C SER A 156 15.64 11.25 -5.56
N ASP A 157 14.89 10.59 -4.69
CA ASP A 157 14.69 9.13 -4.79
C ASP A 157 13.71 8.79 -5.93
N GLY A 158 13.86 7.63 -6.55
CA GLY A 158 12.90 7.08 -7.51
C GLY A 158 11.50 6.81 -6.95
N ILE A 159 11.35 6.86 -5.61
CA ILE A 159 10.06 6.75 -4.92
C ILE A 159 9.79 7.96 -4.03
N ARG A 160 8.52 8.24 -3.81
CA ARG A 160 8.03 9.36 -2.99
C ARG A 160 6.91 8.96 -2.04
N VAL A 161 6.50 9.92 -1.21
CA VAL A 161 5.24 9.86 -0.46
C VAL A 161 4.15 10.62 -1.24
N ALA A 162 2.90 10.25 -1.02
CA ALA A 162 1.74 10.97 -1.52
C ALA A 162 0.58 10.86 -0.54
N MET A 163 -0.39 11.75 -0.65
CA MET A 163 -1.66 11.66 0.07
C MET A 163 -2.82 11.69 -0.92
N ALA A 164 -3.83 10.87 -0.61
CA ALA A 164 -5.12 10.91 -1.29
C ALA A 164 -6.25 10.96 -0.27
N TYR A 165 -7.37 11.52 -0.66
CA TYR A 165 -8.53 11.69 0.23
C TYR A 165 -9.84 11.50 -0.52
N ARG A 166 -10.88 11.18 0.22
CA ARG A 166 -12.24 11.06 -0.29
C ARG A 166 -12.96 12.41 -0.18
N VAL A 167 -13.33 12.98 -1.33
CA VAL A 167 -14.00 14.27 -1.39
C VAL A 167 -15.42 14.27 -0.78
N ASP A 168 -16.02 13.10 -0.66
CA ASP A 168 -17.32 12.91 -0.02
C ASP A 168 -17.22 12.83 1.52
N ARG A 169 -16.02 12.74 2.08
CA ARG A 169 -15.78 12.56 3.53
C ARG A 169 -15.04 13.71 4.17
N VAL A 170 -13.98 14.20 3.52
CA VAL A 170 -13.11 15.24 4.05
C VAL A 170 -12.80 16.30 3.00
N MET A 171 -12.37 17.48 3.45
CA MET A 171 -11.85 18.56 2.60
C MET A 171 -10.45 18.93 3.06
N PRO A 172 -9.48 19.10 2.15
CA PRO A 172 -8.21 19.72 2.49
C PRO A 172 -8.42 21.14 2.99
N GLN A 173 -7.71 21.52 4.04
CA GLN A 173 -7.70 22.87 4.60
C GLN A 173 -6.31 23.47 4.48
N GLY A 174 -6.21 24.61 3.80
CA GLY A 174 -4.93 25.26 3.51
C GLY A 174 -4.09 24.49 2.47
N ALA A 175 -2.91 25.01 2.21
CA ALA A 175 -1.94 24.35 1.32
C ALA A 175 -1.24 23.18 2.03
N PRO A 176 -0.81 22.14 1.29
CA PRO A 176 0.05 21.12 1.86
C PRO A 176 1.39 21.71 2.28
N ALA A 177 2.00 21.12 3.30
CA ALA A 177 3.25 21.59 3.87
C ALA A 177 4.30 20.47 3.89
N TRP A 178 5.56 20.87 3.85
CA TRP A 178 6.75 20.03 3.96
C TRP A 178 7.87 20.83 4.62
N PRO A 179 8.85 20.14 5.25
CA PRO A 179 9.97 20.85 5.86
C PRO A 179 10.82 21.56 4.78
N GLU A 180 11.03 22.85 4.98
CA GLU A 180 11.89 23.68 4.10
C GLU A 180 13.34 23.72 4.56
N ALA A 181 13.59 23.41 5.84
CA ALA A 181 14.90 23.44 6.46
C ALA A 181 15.11 22.29 7.46
N GLY A 182 16.35 22.11 7.88
CA GLY A 182 16.75 21.05 8.82
C GLY A 182 16.97 19.70 8.15
N GLU A 183 17.21 18.68 8.96
CA GLU A 183 17.53 17.32 8.48
C GLU A 183 16.41 16.74 7.62
N SER A 184 15.15 16.96 7.99
CA SER A 184 13.98 16.46 7.25
C SER A 184 13.85 17.07 5.86
N ALA A 185 14.31 18.29 5.64
CA ALA A 185 14.28 18.94 4.31
C ALA A 185 15.31 18.32 3.34
N ALA A 186 16.39 17.75 3.89
CA ALA A 186 17.46 17.11 3.13
C ALA A 186 17.19 15.64 2.80
N LEU A 187 16.05 15.08 3.25
CA LEU A 187 15.71 13.68 2.97
C LEU A 187 15.43 13.46 1.48
N ASN A 188 15.89 12.33 0.98
CA ASN A 188 15.65 11.92 -0.42
C ASN A 188 14.16 11.76 -0.74
N ARG A 189 13.34 11.49 0.28
CA ARG A 189 11.88 11.40 0.23
C ARG A 189 11.32 12.39 1.23
N ARG A 190 10.77 13.49 0.74
CA ARG A 190 10.28 14.58 1.60
C ARG A 190 8.97 14.18 2.28
N PRO A 191 8.86 14.38 3.60
CA PRO A 191 7.58 14.25 4.30
C PRO A 191 6.55 15.24 3.76
N LEU A 192 5.28 14.88 3.80
CA LEU A 192 4.14 15.69 3.36
C LEU A 192 3.14 15.76 4.51
N ALA A 193 2.66 16.96 4.82
CA ALA A 193 1.60 17.20 5.78
C ALA A 193 0.43 17.94 5.11
N GLN A 194 -0.80 17.61 5.49
CA GLN A 194 -2.02 18.26 5.03
C GLN A 194 -3.05 18.29 6.15
N ALA A 195 -3.66 19.43 6.38
CA ALA A 195 -4.80 19.52 7.25
C ALA A 195 -6.09 19.17 6.50
N PHE A 196 -7.02 18.50 7.18
CA PHE A 196 -8.32 18.12 6.65
C PHE A 196 -9.42 18.51 7.62
N VAL A 197 -10.59 18.85 7.07
CA VAL A 197 -11.83 19.08 7.82
C VAL A 197 -12.85 18.03 7.40
N PRO A 198 -13.49 17.32 8.36
CA PRO A 198 -14.60 16.42 8.06
C PRO A 198 -15.77 17.18 7.41
N ARG A 199 -16.46 16.55 6.43
CA ARG A 199 -17.60 17.19 5.77
C ARG A 199 -18.87 17.25 6.59
N ASP A 200 -19.01 16.35 7.54
CA ASP A 200 -20.13 16.28 8.50
C ASP A 200 -19.92 17.19 9.72
N GLY A 201 -18.87 17.99 9.72
CA GLY A 201 -18.47 18.85 10.84
C GLY A 201 -17.46 18.15 11.75
N GLY A 202 -16.77 18.92 12.55
CA GLY A 202 -15.75 18.45 13.48
C GLY A 202 -14.48 19.29 13.44
N GLU A 203 -13.56 18.97 14.34
CA GLU A 203 -12.27 19.67 14.43
C GLU A 203 -11.35 19.26 13.26
N PRO A 204 -10.56 20.21 12.74
CA PRO A 204 -9.53 19.89 11.78
C PRO A 204 -8.50 18.88 12.33
N LEU A 205 -7.98 18.04 11.46
CA LEU A 205 -6.86 17.11 11.75
C LEU A 205 -5.71 17.34 10.78
N VAL A 206 -4.50 16.99 11.22
CA VAL A 206 -3.28 17.01 10.40
C VAL A 206 -2.62 15.64 10.42
#